data_331a9bf39d251a052d47c9edb2d442b3
#
_entry.id   331a9bf39d251a052d47c9edb2d442b3
#
_cell.length_a   1.000
_cell.length_b   1.000
_cell.length_c   1.000
_cell.angle_alpha   90.00
_cell.angle_beta   90.00
_cell.angle_gamma   90.00
#
_symmetry.space_group_name_H-M   'P 1'
#
loop_
_entity.id
_entity.type
_entity.pdbx_description
1 polymer ?
#
loop_
_entity_poly.entity_id
_entity_poly.type
_entity_poly.pdbx_seq_one_letter_code
_entity_poly.pdbx_strand_id
1 'polypeptide(L)'
;MLVTTTENIVGRTVLEVKGQVFGVVVRSRGVGGNFVASLRTIFGGEIKEYSSMIEEARRHAIDRMVVNATAMGANAIVMMRFDGSEIGQIMSEVVAYGTAVVIDKP
;
A
#
# COMPACT_ATOMS: atom_id res chain seq x y z
N MET A 1 1.84 14.13 -3.56
CA MET A 1 1.86 14.03 -2.09
C MET A 1 3.11 13.26 -1.65
N LEU A 2 3.76 13.72 -0.62
CA LEU A 2 4.92 13.02 -0.05
C LEU A 2 4.46 11.92 0.89
N VAL A 3 4.94 10.69 0.66
CA VAL A 3 4.63 9.53 1.50
C VAL A 3 5.95 8.98 2.03
N THR A 4 6.09 8.87 3.34
CA THR A 4 7.30 8.35 3.96
C THR A 4 7.01 7.24 4.95
N THR A 5 8.00 6.41 5.19
CA THR A 5 7.96 5.41 6.24
C THR A 5 8.55 5.93 7.55
N THR A 6 9.15 7.10 7.50
CA THR A 6 9.75 7.75 8.68
C THR A 6 8.72 8.56 9.44
N GLU A 7 8.98 8.78 10.71
CA GLU A 7 8.15 9.65 11.56
C GLU A 7 8.32 11.11 11.18
N ASN A 8 9.54 11.51 10.87
CA ASN A 8 9.88 12.89 10.53
C ASN A 8 10.28 12.98 9.06
N ILE A 9 10.04 14.15 8.49
CA ILE A 9 10.48 14.50 7.14
C ILE A 9 11.55 15.56 7.28
N VAL A 10 12.75 15.26 6.81
CA VAL A 10 13.90 16.16 6.91
C VAL A 10 13.60 17.48 6.20
N GLY A 11 13.84 18.59 6.91
CA GLY A 11 13.62 19.93 6.38
C GLY A 11 12.17 20.37 6.37
N ARG A 12 11.27 19.61 6.99
CA ARG A 12 9.85 19.93 7.01
C ARG A 12 9.29 19.81 8.43
N THR A 13 8.30 20.62 8.70
CA THR A 13 7.63 20.63 10.02
C THR A 13 6.19 20.18 9.85
N VAL A 14 5.76 19.25 10.70
CA VAL A 14 4.36 18.84 10.75
C VAL A 14 3.57 19.93 11.47
N LEU A 15 2.64 20.55 10.79
CA LEU A 15 1.80 21.61 11.31
C LEU A 15 0.50 21.09 11.92
N GLU A 16 0.00 19.98 11.39
CA GLU A 16 -1.28 19.41 11.82
C GLU A 16 -1.31 17.92 11.53
N VAL A 17 -1.85 17.16 12.45
CA VAL A 17 -2.11 15.73 12.26
C VAL A 17 -3.58 15.57 11.90
N LYS A 18 -3.87 15.03 10.72
CA LYS A 18 -5.24 14.79 10.29
C LYS A 18 -5.79 13.45 10.80
N GLY A 19 -4.90 12.49 11.05
CA GLY A 19 -5.28 11.21 11.60
C GLY A 19 -4.87 10.03 10.74
N GLN A 20 -5.40 8.88 11.07
CA GLN A 20 -5.10 7.63 10.35
C GLN A 20 -5.69 7.69 8.95
N VAL A 21 -4.97 7.08 8.01
CA VAL A 21 -5.41 6.97 6.63
C VAL A 21 -5.06 5.58 6.10
N PHE A 22 -5.94 5.04 5.27
CA PHE A 22 -5.81 3.71 4.71
C PHE A 22 -6.02 3.75 3.21
N GLY A 23 -5.40 2.80 2.51
CA GLY A 23 -5.75 2.45 1.15
C GLY A 23 -5.82 0.93 1.09
N VAL A 24 -6.95 0.38 0.68
CA VAL A 24 -7.20 -1.06 0.67
C VAL A 24 -7.39 -1.55 -0.75
N VAL A 25 -6.74 -2.65 -1.08
CA VAL A 25 -6.93 -3.37 -2.34
C VAL A 25 -7.23 -4.81 -2.01
N VAL A 26 -8.32 -5.33 -2.57
CA VAL A 26 -8.67 -6.74 -2.48
C VAL A 26 -8.56 -7.33 -3.88
N ARG A 27 -7.78 -8.38 -4.00
CA ARG A 27 -7.56 -9.06 -5.27
C ARG A 27 -8.01 -10.50 -5.19
N SER A 28 -8.69 -10.96 -6.24
CA SER A 28 -9.04 -12.36 -6.39
C SER A 28 -7.82 -13.14 -6.84
N ARG A 29 -7.58 -14.28 -6.23
CA ARG A 29 -6.57 -15.21 -6.70
C ARG A 29 -7.04 -16.04 -7.87
N GLY A 30 -8.33 -16.26 -8.01
CA GLY A 30 -8.99 -16.94 -9.12
C GLY A 30 -8.10 -17.84 -9.97
N VAL A 31 -8.32 -17.80 -11.28
CA VAL A 31 -7.55 -18.55 -12.26
C VAL A 31 -6.07 -18.13 -12.26
N GLY A 32 -5.81 -16.85 -12.14
CA GLY A 32 -4.44 -16.32 -12.09
C GLY A 32 -3.65 -16.88 -10.91
N GLY A 33 -4.27 -16.96 -9.75
CA GLY A 33 -3.63 -17.49 -8.56
C GLY A 33 -3.26 -18.95 -8.69
N ASN A 34 -4.16 -19.77 -9.26
CA ASN A 34 -3.90 -21.17 -9.50
C ASN A 34 -2.78 -21.38 -10.52
N PHE A 35 -2.78 -20.58 -11.58
CA PHE A 35 -1.74 -20.64 -12.60
C PHE A 35 -0.36 -20.32 -12.01
N VAL A 36 -0.27 -19.27 -11.22
CA VAL A 36 0.98 -18.86 -10.58
C VAL A 36 1.46 -19.93 -9.60
N ALA A 37 0.55 -20.52 -8.83
CA ALA A 37 0.89 -21.60 -7.92
C ALA A 37 1.44 -22.82 -8.66
N SER A 38 0.86 -23.15 -9.81
CA SER A 38 1.34 -24.24 -10.65
C SER A 38 2.75 -23.99 -11.17
N LEU A 39 3.03 -22.79 -11.64
CA LEU A 39 4.37 -22.40 -12.09
C LEU A 39 5.38 -22.49 -10.95
N ARG A 40 5.01 -22.04 -9.78
CA ARG A 40 5.86 -22.09 -8.60
C ARG A 40 6.25 -23.51 -8.23
N THR A 41 5.31 -24.44 -8.38
CA THR A 41 5.55 -25.86 -8.13
C THR A 41 6.62 -26.41 -9.09
N ILE A 42 6.59 -25.95 -10.33
CA ILE A 42 7.50 -26.43 -11.38
C ILE A 42 8.91 -25.85 -11.22
N PHE A 43 8.99 -24.53 -11.01
CA PHE A 43 10.27 -23.82 -11.09
C PHE A 43 10.89 -23.51 -9.72
N GLY A 44 10.10 -23.49 -8.66
CA GLY A 44 10.59 -23.02 -7.37
C GLY A 44 11.01 -21.56 -7.41
N GLY A 45 11.32 -20.97 -6.26
CA GLY A 45 11.84 -19.61 -6.19
C GLY A 45 10.85 -18.53 -6.59
N GLU A 46 11.38 -17.39 -7.02
CA GLU A 46 10.59 -16.23 -7.37
C GLU A 46 9.93 -16.39 -8.74
N ILE A 47 8.68 -15.99 -8.81
CA ILE A 47 7.92 -15.94 -10.06
C ILE A 47 7.67 -14.46 -10.38
N LYS A 48 8.23 -13.98 -11.48
CA LYS A 48 8.17 -12.57 -11.87
C LYS A 48 6.75 -12.05 -11.98
N GLU A 49 5.85 -12.82 -12.60
CA GLU A 49 4.46 -12.40 -12.78
C GLU A 49 3.77 -12.21 -11.43
N TYR A 50 4.07 -13.07 -10.47
CA TYR A 50 3.50 -12.96 -9.13
C TYR A 50 4.04 -11.73 -8.40
N SER A 51 5.35 -11.52 -8.49
CA SER A 51 5.98 -10.34 -7.88
C SER A 51 5.42 -9.05 -8.46
N SER A 52 5.23 -9.00 -9.78
CA SER A 52 4.66 -7.83 -10.45
C SER A 52 3.23 -7.56 -10.00
N MET A 53 2.43 -8.60 -9.81
CA MET A 53 1.06 -8.47 -9.32
C MET A 53 1.02 -7.90 -7.90
N ILE A 54 1.92 -8.36 -7.04
CA ILE A 54 2.00 -7.86 -5.66
C ILE A 54 2.46 -6.41 -5.63
N GLU A 55 3.47 -6.07 -6.41
CA GLU A 55 3.96 -4.69 -6.50
C GLU A 55 2.85 -3.75 -7.01
N GLU A 56 2.11 -4.18 -8.02
CA GLU A 56 1.00 -3.40 -8.55
C GLU A 56 -0.09 -3.20 -7.50
N ALA A 57 -0.44 -4.27 -6.76
CA ALA A 57 -1.42 -4.17 -5.69
C ALA A 57 -0.98 -3.18 -4.61
N ARG A 58 0.29 -3.20 -4.24
CA ARG A 58 0.84 -2.25 -3.27
C ARG A 58 0.79 -0.81 -3.78
N ARG A 59 1.10 -0.59 -5.05
CA ARG A 59 1.00 0.75 -5.64
C ARG A 59 -0.43 1.25 -5.65
N HIS A 60 -1.38 0.38 -6.00
CA HIS A 60 -2.80 0.74 -5.95
C HIS A 60 -3.25 1.08 -4.53
N ALA A 61 -2.77 0.33 -3.54
CA ALA A 61 -3.08 0.61 -2.14
C ALA A 61 -2.55 1.98 -1.71
N ILE A 62 -1.32 2.33 -2.11
CA ILE A 62 -0.75 3.65 -1.86
C ILE A 62 -1.57 4.74 -2.55
N ASP A 63 -1.95 4.54 -3.82
CA ASP A 63 -2.72 5.53 -4.57
C ASP A 63 -4.06 5.81 -3.90
N ARG A 64 -4.74 4.77 -3.43
CA ARG A 64 -6.00 4.92 -2.70
C ARG A 64 -5.80 5.63 -1.37
N MET A 65 -4.73 5.32 -0.66
CA MET A 65 -4.38 5.99 0.58
C MET A 65 -4.14 7.49 0.35
N VAL A 66 -3.43 7.83 -0.73
CA VAL A 66 -3.16 9.22 -1.10
C VAL A 66 -4.45 9.97 -1.43
N VAL A 67 -5.36 9.35 -2.18
CA VAL A 67 -6.68 9.94 -2.47
C VAL A 67 -7.43 10.23 -1.16
N ASN A 68 -7.44 9.27 -0.24
CA ASN A 68 -8.11 9.44 1.04
C ASN A 68 -7.46 10.52 1.90
N ALA A 69 -6.14 10.57 1.94
CA ALA A 69 -5.42 11.62 2.67
C ALA A 69 -5.68 13.01 2.08
N THR A 70 -5.73 13.11 0.76
CA THR A 70 -6.05 14.38 0.08
C THR A 70 -7.44 14.85 0.46
N ALA A 71 -8.40 13.93 0.51
CA ALA A 71 -9.76 14.25 0.94
C ALA A 71 -9.83 14.73 2.39
N MET A 72 -8.88 14.32 3.23
CA MET A 72 -8.77 14.78 4.63
C MET A 72 -8.11 16.16 4.75
N GLY A 73 -7.61 16.70 3.65
CA GLY A 73 -6.90 17.97 3.66
C GLY A 73 -5.41 17.86 3.97
N ALA A 74 -4.86 16.66 3.94
CA ALA A 74 -3.44 16.43 4.18
C ALA A 74 -2.61 16.69 2.92
N ASN A 75 -1.32 16.98 3.12
CA ASN A 75 -0.37 17.10 2.02
C ASN A 75 0.83 16.14 2.17
N ALA A 76 0.82 15.32 3.19
CA ALA A 76 1.84 14.27 3.37
C ALA A 76 1.28 13.12 4.20
N ILE A 77 1.95 11.97 4.10
CA ILE A 77 1.66 10.79 4.91
C ILE A 77 2.98 10.33 5.51
N VAL A 78 3.01 10.17 6.82
CA VAL A 78 4.19 9.69 7.54
C VAL A 78 3.90 8.33 8.18
N MET A 79 4.95 7.62 8.56
CA MET A 79 4.85 6.31 9.22
C MET A 79 4.07 5.29 8.39
N MET A 80 4.22 5.35 7.07
CA MET A 80 3.51 4.46 6.16
C MET A 80 4.01 3.02 6.30
N ARG A 81 3.08 2.10 6.35
CA ARG A 81 3.32 0.66 6.42
C ARG A 81 2.34 -0.07 5.52
N PHE A 82 2.69 -1.29 5.18
CA PHE A 82 1.78 -2.23 4.55
C PHE A 82 1.38 -3.31 5.53
N ASP A 83 0.16 -3.77 5.37
CA ASP A 83 -0.31 -5.00 5.98
C ASP A 83 -0.99 -5.82 4.88
N GLY A 84 -1.04 -7.11 5.06
CA GLY A 84 -1.65 -7.98 4.09
C GLY A 84 -2.25 -9.21 4.74
N SER A 85 -3.34 -9.68 4.19
CA SER A 85 -3.99 -10.88 4.69
C SER A 85 -4.64 -11.66 3.55
N GLU A 86 -4.90 -12.93 3.82
CA GLU A 86 -5.66 -13.76 2.92
C GLU A 86 -7.10 -13.81 3.40
N ILE A 87 -8.03 -13.62 2.46
CA ILE A 87 -9.46 -13.71 2.72
C ILE A 87 -9.94 -14.98 2.02
N GLY A 88 -10.01 -16.07 2.79
CA GLY A 88 -10.27 -17.38 2.23
C GLY A 88 -9.12 -17.84 1.34
N GLN A 89 -9.41 -18.75 0.42
CA GLN A 89 -8.38 -19.31 -0.47
C GLN A 89 -8.26 -18.58 -1.81
N ILE A 90 -9.17 -17.65 -2.08
CA ILE A 90 -9.28 -17.05 -3.41
C ILE A 90 -9.04 -15.54 -3.44
N MET A 91 -8.90 -14.89 -2.27
CA MET A 91 -8.70 -13.46 -2.20
C MET A 91 -7.52 -13.09 -1.33
N SER A 92 -6.87 -12.00 -1.69
CA SER A 92 -5.80 -11.40 -0.89
C SER A 92 -6.12 -9.93 -0.67
N GLU A 93 -5.83 -9.45 0.53
CA GLU A 93 -5.98 -8.04 0.88
C GLU A 93 -4.60 -7.42 1.06
N VAL A 94 -4.42 -6.22 0.51
CA VAL A 94 -3.25 -5.38 0.76
C VAL A 94 -3.76 -4.06 1.30
N VAL A 95 -3.23 -3.65 2.45
CA VAL A 95 -3.57 -2.38 3.08
C VAL A 95 -2.31 -1.54 3.18
N ALA A 96 -2.35 -0.34 2.64
CA ALA A 96 -1.37 0.70 2.96
C ALA A 96 -2.00 1.60 4.02
N TYR A 97 -1.25 1.93 5.06
CA TYR A 97 -1.76 2.78 6.12
C TYR A 97 -0.65 3.69 6.65
N GLY A 98 -1.05 4.74 7.30
CA GLY A 98 -0.14 5.70 7.89
C GLY A 98 -0.89 6.83 8.57
N THR A 99 -0.19 7.91 8.83
CA THR A 99 -0.76 9.10 9.43
C THR A 99 -0.76 10.24 8.42
N ALA A 100 -1.93 10.74 8.12
CA ALA A 100 -2.11 11.89 7.22
C ALA A 100 -1.80 13.17 8.00
N VAL A 101 -0.94 14.01 7.46
CA VAL A 101 -0.48 15.24 8.12
C VAL A 101 -0.46 16.40 7.13
N VAL A 102 -0.44 17.60 7.70
CA VAL A 102 -0.12 18.82 6.95
C VAL A 102 1.29 19.24 7.33
N ILE A 103 2.15 19.36 6.35
CA ILE A 103 3.52 19.84 6.55
C ILE A 103 3.65 21.24 5.94
N ASP A 104 4.63 21.99 6.42
CA ASP A 104 4.93 23.31 5.86
C ASP A 104 5.38 23.17 4.40
N LYS A 105 5.22 24.26 3.66
CA LYS A 105 5.71 24.33 2.29
C LYS A 105 7.18 24.73 2.29
N PRO A 106 7.96 24.25 1.30
CA PRO A 106 9.36 24.64 1.19
C PRO A 106 9.53 26.12 0.90
#